data_f7260f3e795ed28e1addfa7501bea55d
#
_entry.id   f7260f3e795ed28e1addfa7501bea55d
#
_cell.length_a   1.000
_cell.length_b   1.000
_cell.length_c   1.000
_cell.angle_alpha   90.00
_cell.angle_beta   90.00
_cell.angle_gamma   90.00
#
_symmetry.space_group_name_H-M   'P 1'
#
loop_
_entity.id
_entity.type
_entity.pdbx_description
1 polymer ?
#
loop_
_entity_poly.entity_id
_entity_poly.type
_entity_poly.pdbx_seq_one_letter_code
_entity_poly.pdbx_strand_id
1 'polypeptide(L)'
;MNRVVVVEDETMARKGIILTIDWSALGCVVVGEAANGEEGAALVERLSPDIVVTDVKMPRMDGVEMIAKLRENGCQTKFIILTAYSDFKYAQSALRLGVSDYLLKPLKDGELEAAVRHIQGQEEARETKEAEEQDMPVIRLSSVKNTKNK
;
A
#
# COMPACT_ATOMS: atom_id res chain seq x y z
N MET A 1 -10.70 -5.71 9.29
CA MET A 1 -10.90 -5.30 7.90
C MET A 1 -9.91 -4.19 7.58
N ASN A 2 -9.20 -4.29 6.47
CA ASN A 2 -8.24 -3.27 6.07
C ASN A 2 -8.97 -2.01 5.56
N ARG A 3 -8.48 -0.86 6.00
CA ARG A 3 -9.03 0.44 5.60
C ARG A 3 -8.19 1.00 4.46
N VAL A 4 -8.87 1.40 3.38
CA VAL A 4 -8.22 1.79 2.13
C VAL A 4 -8.58 3.23 1.76
N VAL A 5 -7.57 3.98 1.30
CA VAL A 5 -7.76 5.30 0.71
C VAL A 5 -7.31 5.25 -0.74
N VAL A 6 -8.07 5.85 -1.64
CA VAL A 6 -7.75 5.93 -3.07
C VAL A 6 -7.45 7.38 -3.43
N VAL A 7 -6.28 7.62 -4.04
CA VAL A 7 -5.84 8.96 -4.44
C VAL A 7 -5.62 8.96 -5.96
N GLU A 8 -6.43 9.70 -6.66
CA GLU A 8 -6.42 9.77 -8.13
C GLU A 8 -7.09 11.06 -8.55
N ASP A 9 -6.43 11.88 -9.38
CA ASP A 9 -6.97 13.17 -9.75
C ASP A 9 -8.13 13.11 -10.74
N GLU A 10 -8.18 12.10 -11.59
CA GLU A 10 -9.25 11.95 -12.56
C GLU A 10 -10.45 11.25 -11.91
N THR A 11 -11.58 11.97 -11.87
CA THR A 11 -12.78 11.49 -11.18
C THR A 11 -13.27 10.14 -11.69
N MET A 12 -13.31 9.94 -13.00
CA MET A 12 -13.80 8.68 -13.58
C MET A 12 -12.88 7.52 -13.24
N ALA A 13 -11.56 7.73 -13.31
CA ALA A 13 -10.59 6.70 -12.96
C ALA A 13 -10.68 6.37 -11.48
N ARG A 14 -10.81 7.37 -10.61
CA ARG A 14 -10.94 7.18 -9.18
C ARG A 14 -12.20 6.38 -8.83
N LYS A 15 -13.33 6.79 -9.41
CA LYS A 15 -14.60 6.08 -9.18
C LYS A 15 -14.55 4.65 -9.73
N GLY A 16 -13.87 4.47 -10.87
CA GLY A 16 -13.68 3.14 -11.44
C GLY A 16 -12.98 2.20 -10.46
N ILE A 17 -11.90 2.65 -9.85
CA ILE A 17 -11.17 1.85 -8.85
C ILE A 17 -12.07 1.51 -7.66
N ILE A 18 -12.79 2.49 -7.16
CA ILE A 18 -13.63 2.31 -5.97
C ILE A 18 -14.83 1.39 -6.24
N LEU A 19 -15.46 1.55 -7.40
CA LEU A 19 -16.73 0.88 -7.67
C LEU A 19 -16.60 -0.48 -8.36
N THR A 20 -15.51 -0.73 -9.10
CA THR A 20 -15.39 -1.97 -9.85
C THR A 20 -14.72 -3.10 -9.06
N ILE A 21 -13.99 -2.78 -8.04
CA ILE A 21 -13.32 -3.78 -7.20
C ILE A 21 -14.24 -4.14 -6.03
N ASP A 22 -14.39 -5.42 -5.80
CA ASP A 22 -15.14 -5.91 -4.64
C ASP A 22 -14.25 -5.87 -3.40
N TRP A 23 -14.12 -4.70 -2.83
CA TRP A 23 -13.27 -4.48 -1.65
C TRP A 23 -13.71 -5.33 -0.47
N SER A 24 -14.99 -5.53 -0.31
CA SER A 24 -15.53 -6.35 0.77
C SER A 24 -15.03 -7.80 0.66
N ALA A 25 -14.99 -8.34 -0.55
CA ALA A 25 -14.46 -9.68 -0.79
C ALA A 25 -12.98 -9.80 -0.45
N LEU A 26 -12.25 -8.68 -0.49
CA LEU A 26 -10.84 -8.63 -0.10
C LEU A 26 -10.65 -8.37 1.39
N GLY A 27 -11.73 -8.28 2.16
CA GLY A 27 -11.63 -7.90 3.56
C GLY A 27 -11.25 -6.44 3.75
N CYS A 28 -11.63 -5.59 2.81
CA CYS A 28 -11.27 -4.18 2.83
C CYS A 28 -12.50 -3.28 2.81
N VAL A 29 -12.33 -2.05 3.24
CA VAL A 29 -13.33 -1.00 3.11
C VAL A 29 -12.62 0.29 2.67
N VAL A 30 -13.17 0.96 1.65
CA VAL A 30 -12.66 2.26 1.21
C VAL A 30 -13.21 3.31 2.15
N VAL A 31 -12.33 3.96 2.90
CA VAL A 31 -12.72 4.94 3.92
C VAL A 31 -12.54 6.38 3.46
N GLY A 32 -11.91 6.59 2.32
CA GLY A 32 -11.73 7.94 1.79
C GLY A 32 -11.14 7.94 0.41
N GLU A 33 -11.28 9.07 -0.27
CA GLU A 33 -10.72 9.29 -1.59
C GLU A 33 -10.23 10.74 -1.70
N ALA A 34 -9.22 10.96 -2.52
CA ALA A 34 -8.64 12.28 -2.71
C ALA A 34 -8.25 12.47 -4.17
N ALA A 35 -8.21 13.74 -4.61
CA ALA A 35 -7.94 14.10 -5.99
C ALA A 35 -6.54 14.63 -6.25
N ASN A 36 -5.71 14.74 -5.22
CA ASN A 36 -4.32 15.17 -5.36
C ASN A 36 -3.52 14.75 -4.14
N GLY A 37 -2.21 14.93 -4.20
CA GLY A 37 -1.33 14.50 -3.12
C GLY A 37 -1.48 15.27 -1.82
N GLU A 38 -1.84 16.56 -1.89
CA GLU A 38 -2.06 17.34 -0.67
C GLU A 38 -3.27 16.83 0.10
N GLU A 39 -4.39 16.66 -0.60
CA GLU A 39 -5.60 16.10 0.00
C GLU A 39 -5.35 14.68 0.48
N GLY A 40 -4.63 13.90 -0.32
CA GLY A 40 -4.28 12.53 0.05
C GLY A 40 -3.47 12.46 1.32
N ALA A 41 -2.43 13.30 1.43
CA ALA A 41 -1.59 13.32 2.63
C ALA A 41 -2.40 13.69 3.87
N ALA A 42 -3.23 14.73 3.78
CA ALA A 42 -4.07 15.15 4.90
C ALA A 42 -5.05 14.04 5.31
N LEU A 43 -5.62 13.36 4.34
CA LEU A 43 -6.58 12.30 4.59
C LEU A 43 -5.91 11.09 5.24
N VAL A 44 -4.73 10.71 4.77
CA VAL A 44 -3.96 9.59 5.34
C VAL A 44 -3.55 9.90 6.77
N GLU A 45 -3.09 11.10 7.05
CA GLU A 45 -2.72 11.49 8.41
C GLU A 45 -3.93 11.44 9.36
N ARG A 46 -5.10 11.87 8.88
CA ARG A 46 -6.31 11.88 9.69
C ARG A 46 -6.88 10.48 9.92
N LEU A 47 -6.91 9.65 8.89
CA LEU A 47 -7.58 8.36 8.93
C LEU A 47 -6.68 7.18 9.28
N SER A 48 -5.38 7.32 9.13
CA SER A 48 -4.41 6.25 9.34
C SER A 48 -4.84 4.94 8.66
N PRO A 49 -5.03 4.95 7.34
CA PRO A 49 -5.47 3.75 6.64
C PRO A 49 -4.38 2.69 6.60
N ASP A 50 -4.77 1.45 6.36
CA ASP A 50 -3.82 0.35 6.21
C ASP A 50 -3.16 0.36 4.84
N ILE A 51 -3.92 0.70 3.81
CA ILE A 51 -3.49 0.66 2.42
C ILE A 51 -3.91 1.94 1.70
N VAL A 52 -3.01 2.49 0.90
CA VAL A 52 -3.32 3.60 0.00
C VAL A 52 -3.00 3.15 -1.42
N VAL A 53 -3.97 3.33 -2.31
CA VAL A 53 -3.79 3.14 -3.75
C VAL A 53 -3.70 4.53 -4.35
N THR A 54 -2.58 4.88 -4.99
CA THR A 54 -2.36 6.23 -5.49
C THR A 54 -1.80 6.25 -6.90
N ASP A 55 -2.26 7.22 -7.68
CA ASP A 55 -1.61 7.57 -8.94
C ASP A 55 -0.32 8.34 -8.66
N VAL A 56 0.53 8.46 -9.67
CA VAL A 56 1.78 9.22 -9.58
C VAL A 56 1.53 10.69 -9.95
N LYS A 57 1.08 10.95 -11.17
CA LYS A 57 0.90 12.32 -11.66
C LYS A 57 -0.42 12.91 -11.22
N MET A 58 -0.34 13.90 -10.37
CA MET A 58 -1.49 14.61 -9.86
C MET A 58 -1.10 16.08 -9.65
N PRO A 59 -2.07 17.00 -9.73
CA PRO A 59 -1.78 18.41 -9.48
C PRO A 59 -1.42 18.66 -8.02
N ARG A 60 -0.76 19.76 -7.76
CA ARG A 60 -0.33 20.26 -6.45
C ARG A 60 0.77 19.44 -5.82
N MET A 61 0.52 18.20 -5.54
CA MET A 61 1.51 17.27 -4.99
C MET A 61 1.28 15.93 -5.67
N ASP A 62 2.31 15.35 -6.25
CA ASP A 62 2.17 14.06 -6.89
C ASP A 62 2.24 12.91 -5.87
N GLY A 63 2.02 11.68 -6.36
CA GLY A 63 2.00 10.52 -5.49
C GLY A 63 3.32 10.21 -4.82
N VAL A 64 4.44 10.41 -5.50
CA VAL A 64 5.77 10.17 -4.93
C VAL A 64 6.08 11.19 -3.84
N GLU A 65 5.78 12.46 -4.10
CA GLU A 65 5.96 13.52 -3.10
C GLU A 65 5.08 13.29 -1.87
N MET A 66 3.85 12.85 -2.09
CA MET A 66 2.93 12.51 -1.00
C MET A 66 3.50 11.42 -0.11
N ILE A 67 3.97 10.33 -0.72
CA ILE A 67 4.55 9.21 0.03
C ILE A 67 5.78 9.65 0.80
N ALA A 68 6.66 10.43 0.17
CA ALA A 68 7.87 10.92 0.83
C ALA A 68 7.52 11.75 2.06
N LYS A 69 6.56 12.65 1.93
CA LYS A 69 6.10 13.48 3.05
C LYS A 69 5.52 12.64 4.18
N LEU A 70 4.70 11.67 3.85
CA LEU A 70 4.08 10.79 4.84
C LEU A 70 5.12 9.95 5.56
N ARG A 71 6.11 9.42 4.84
CA ARG A 71 7.19 8.64 5.46
C ARG A 71 8.04 9.48 6.40
N GLU A 72 8.33 10.74 6.03
CA GLU A 72 9.03 11.65 6.92
C GLU A 72 8.30 11.85 8.24
N ASN A 73 6.97 11.81 8.20
CA ASN A 73 6.14 11.96 9.39
C ASN A 73 5.89 10.64 10.13
N GLY A 74 6.59 9.59 9.77
CA GLY A 74 6.51 8.30 10.46
C GLY A 74 5.35 7.40 10.02
N CYS A 75 4.69 7.73 8.92
CA CYS A 75 3.57 6.94 8.41
C CYS A 75 4.06 5.56 7.95
N GLN A 76 3.39 4.50 8.36
CA GLN A 76 3.73 3.12 7.99
C GLN A 76 2.67 2.46 7.11
N THR A 77 1.75 3.24 6.58
CA THR A 77 0.75 2.76 5.64
C THR A 77 1.41 2.07 4.44
N LYS A 78 0.79 1.04 3.92
CA LYS A 78 1.25 0.35 2.71
C LYS A 78 0.74 1.08 1.48
N PHE A 79 1.62 1.30 0.52
CA PHE A 79 1.27 2.03 -0.70
C PHE A 79 1.35 1.12 -1.92
N ILE A 80 0.33 1.21 -2.77
CA ILE A 80 0.32 0.63 -4.11
C ILE A 80 0.27 1.80 -5.08
N ILE A 81 1.25 1.89 -5.98
CA ILE A 81 1.31 2.96 -6.97
C ILE A 81 0.74 2.47 -8.30
N LEU A 82 -0.16 3.27 -8.87
CA LEU A 82 -0.66 3.07 -10.23
C LEU A 82 0.05 4.11 -11.11
N THR A 83 0.74 3.65 -12.16
CA THR A 83 1.56 4.55 -12.94
C THR A 83 1.43 4.30 -14.44
N ALA A 84 1.43 5.38 -15.23
CA ALA A 84 1.56 5.26 -16.67
C ALA A 84 2.98 4.83 -17.00
N TYR A 85 3.15 4.17 -18.14
CA TYR A 85 4.46 3.71 -18.58
C TYR A 85 5.50 4.84 -18.62
N SER A 86 5.09 6.02 -19.09
CA SER A 86 5.97 7.18 -19.18
C SER A 86 6.47 7.68 -17.83
N ASP A 87 5.76 7.38 -16.74
CA ASP A 87 6.12 7.83 -15.41
C ASP A 87 6.77 6.75 -14.56
N PHE A 88 7.00 5.58 -15.12
CA PHE A 88 7.45 4.42 -14.36
C PHE A 88 8.82 4.65 -13.70
N LYS A 89 9.76 5.24 -14.41
CA LYS A 89 11.09 5.53 -13.83
C LYS A 89 11.00 6.46 -12.64
N TYR A 90 10.17 7.48 -12.76
CA TYR A 90 9.95 8.39 -11.64
C TYR A 90 9.29 7.68 -10.47
N ALA A 91 8.30 6.84 -10.75
CA ALA A 91 7.63 6.05 -9.71
C ALA A 91 8.63 5.14 -8.99
N GLN A 92 9.59 4.58 -9.72
CA GLN A 92 10.62 3.73 -9.11
C GLN A 92 11.52 4.49 -8.13
N SER A 93 11.60 5.81 -8.25
CA SER A 93 12.37 6.60 -7.28
C SER A 93 11.80 6.49 -5.86
N ALA A 94 10.56 6.05 -5.73
CA ALA A 94 9.94 5.82 -4.43
C ALA A 94 10.24 4.43 -3.84
N LEU A 95 11.06 3.61 -4.50
CA LEU A 95 11.36 2.26 -4.04
C LEU A 95 11.88 2.24 -2.61
N ARG A 96 12.82 3.15 -2.30
CA ARG A 96 13.39 3.25 -0.96
C ARG A 96 12.40 3.71 0.10
N LEU A 97 11.23 4.17 -0.31
CA LEU A 97 10.17 4.60 0.61
C LEU A 97 9.28 3.45 1.05
N GLY A 98 9.59 2.23 0.63
CA GLY A 98 8.88 1.05 1.06
C GLY A 98 7.50 0.87 0.42
N VAL A 99 7.38 1.24 -0.85
CA VAL A 99 6.16 1.01 -1.62
C VAL A 99 5.98 -0.48 -1.84
N SER A 100 4.76 -0.98 -1.64
CA SER A 100 4.48 -2.41 -1.71
C SER A 100 4.40 -2.94 -3.14
N ASP A 101 3.87 -2.14 -4.07
CA ASP A 101 3.77 -2.57 -5.46
C ASP A 101 3.59 -1.39 -6.40
N TYR A 102 3.95 -1.60 -7.67
CA TYR A 102 3.80 -0.65 -8.77
C TYR A 102 3.02 -1.35 -9.88
N LEU A 103 1.87 -0.81 -10.25
CA LEU A 103 1.04 -1.39 -11.29
C LEU A 103 0.96 -0.43 -12.47
N LEU A 104 1.21 -0.92 -13.68
CA LEU A 104 1.14 -0.11 -14.88
C LEU A 104 -0.31 0.04 -15.35
N LYS A 105 -0.65 1.25 -15.77
CA LYS A 105 -1.94 1.53 -16.41
C LYS A 105 -1.86 1.19 -17.90
N PRO A 106 -2.93 0.67 -18.50
CA PRO A 106 -4.21 0.32 -17.89
C PRO A 106 -4.11 -0.94 -17.04
N LEU A 107 -4.83 -0.98 -15.93
CA LEU A 107 -4.83 -2.14 -15.05
C LEU A 107 -5.51 -3.32 -15.74
N LYS A 108 -4.94 -4.50 -15.57
CA LYS A 108 -5.56 -5.74 -16.02
C LYS A 108 -6.45 -6.27 -14.90
N ASP A 109 -7.43 -7.08 -15.30
CA ASP A 109 -8.34 -7.69 -14.33
C ASP A 109 -7.54 -8.49 -13.29
N GLY A 110 -7.84 -8.24 -12.03
CA GLY A 110 -7.22 -8.97 -10.92
C GLY A 110 -5.88 -8.47 -10.45
N GLU A 111 -5.23 -7.54 -11.15
CA GLU A 111 -3.90 -7.05 -10.74
C GLU A 111 -3.92 -6.32 -9.39
N LEU A 112 -4.87 -5.41 -9.23
CA LEU A 112 -4.96 -4.64 -7.98
C LEU A 112 -5.37 -5.53 -6.82
N GLU A 113 -6.30 -6.42 -7.06
CA GLU A 113 -6.72 -7.40 -6.06
C GLU A 113 -5.55 -8.27 -5.60
N ALA A 114 -4.73 -8.72 -6.55
CA ALA A 114 -3.55 -9.53 -6.22
C ALA A 114 -2.54 -8.74 -5.39
N ALA A 115 -2.34 -7.46 -5.70
CA ALA A 115 -1.44 -6.60 -4.94
C ALA A 115 -1.92 -6.41 -3.51
N VAL A 116 -3.22 -6.23 -3.33
CA VAL A 116 -3.82 -6.12 -1.98
C VAL A 116 -3.64 -7.42 -1.20
N ARG A 117 -3.90 -8.56 -1.82
CA ARG A 117 -3.73 -9.86 -1.18
C ARG A 117 -2.28 -10.12 -0.79
N HIS A 118 -1.35 -9.67 -1.61
CA HIS A 118 0.08 -9.80 -1.29
C HIS A 118 0.43 -9.04 -0.01
N ILE A 119 -0.06 -7.83 0.14
CA ILE A 119 0.11 -7.04 1.36
C ILE A 119 -0.49 -7.76 2.56
N GLN A 120 -1.70 -8.27 2.41
CA GLN A 120 -2.40 -8.98 3.48
C GLN A 120 -1.66 -10.25 3.89
N GLY A 121 -1.11 -10.97 2.91
CA GLY A 121 -0.32 -12.17 3.19
C GLY A 121 0.96 -11.87 3.96
N GLN A 122 1.62 -10.76 3.64
CA GLN A 122 2.80 -10.33 4.37
C GLN A 122 2.47 -9.96 5.82
N GLU A 123 1.36 -9.27 6.04
CA GLU A 123 0.93 -8.90 7.38
C GLU A 123 0.59 -10.13 8.21
N GLU A 124 -0.15 -11.08 7.64
CA GLU A 124 -0.50 -12.33 8.32
C GLU A 124 0.73 -13.14 8.67
N ALA A 125 1.69 -13.25 7.74
CA ALA A 125 2.93 -13.98 7.97
C ALA A 125 3.73 -13.35 9.10
N ARG A 126 3.79 -12.01 9.14
CA ARG A 126 4.49 -11.30 10.20
C ARG A 126 3.82 -11.51 11.55
N GLU A 127 2.51 -11.39 11.61
CA GLU A 127 1.74 -11.58 12.84
C GLU A 127 1.89 -13.00 13.38
N THR A 128 1.81 -13.98 12.51
CA THR A 128 1.98 -15.39 12.89
C THR A 128 3.38 -15.61 13.44
N LYS A 129 4.38 -15.06 12.79
CA LYS A 129 5.77 -15.19 13.23
C LYS A 129 6.00 -14.55 14.59
N GLU A 130 5.46 -13.36 14.80
CA GLU A 130 5.56 -12.67 16.08
C GLU A 130 4.87 -13.46 17.20
N ALA A 131 3.71 -14.02 16.94
CA ALA A 131 2.98 -14.84 17.90
C ALA A 131 3.77 -16.10 18.24
N GLU A 132 4.37 -16.77 17.24
CA GLU A 132 5.21 -17.95 17.45
C GLU A 132 6.43 -17.61 18.27
N GLU A 133 7.09 -16.50 18.00
CA GLU A 133 8.26 -16.07 18.76
C GLU A 133 7.92 -15.79 20.23
N GLN A 134 6.76 -15.23 20.52
CA GLN A 134 6.34 -14.99 21.90
C GLN A 134 6.10 -16.27 22.66
N ASP A 135 5.64 -17.31 21.99
CA ASP A 135 5.35 -18.61 22.63
C ASP A 135 6.53 -19.55 22.64
N MET A 136 7.63 -19.22 21.97
CA MET A 136 8.80 -20.08 21.86
C MET A 136 9.67 -20.05 23.12
N PRO A 137 10.11 -21.20 23.59
CA PRO A 137 11.17 -21.23 24.61
C PRO A 137 12.49 -20.74 24.03
N VAL A 138 13.37 -20.27 24.91
CA VAL A 138 14.67 -19.69 24.53
C VAL A 138 15.50 -20.64 23.66
N ILE A 139 15.46 -21.92 23.96
CA ILE A 139 16.22 -22.94 23.22
C ILE A 139 15.79 -22.96 21.74
N ARG A 140 14.51 -22.78 21.46
CA ARG A 140 14.03 -22.78 20.09
C ARG A 140 14.50 -21.57 19.30
N LEU A 141 14.71 -20.45 19.95
CA LEU A 141 15.24 -19.28 19.30
C LEU A 141 16.64 -19.53 18.73
N SER A 142 17.45 -20.30 19.43
CA SER A 142 18.76 -20.70 18.94
C SER A 142 18.65 -21.52 17.65
N SER A 143 17.72 -22.45 17.62
CA SER A 143 17.45 -23.25 16.42
C SER A 143 16.98 -22.39 15.25
N VAL A 144 16.16 -21.41 15.52
CA VAL A 144 15.67 -20.48 14.49
C VAL A 144 16.82 -19.72 13.87
N LYS A 145 17.79 -19.27 14.65
CA LYS A 145 18.97 -18.59 14.14
C LYS A 145 19.74 -19.44 13.15
N ASN A 146 19.94 -20.71 13.46
CA ASN A 146 20.61 -21.63 12.56
C ASN A 146 19.85 -21.81 11.25
N THR A 147 18.54 -21.83 11.32
CA THR A 147 17.69 -21.94 10.15
C THR A 147 17.80 -20.73 9.24
N LYS A 148 17.96 -19.55 9.79
CA LYS A 148 18.07 -18.33 9.01
C LYS A 148 19.34 -18.26 8.16
N ASN A 149 20.35 -19.00 8.49
CA ASN A 149 21.61 -19.03 7.75
C ASN A 149 21.52 -19.81 6.45
N LYS A 150 20.44 -20.43 6.19
CA LYS A 150 20.17 -21.12 4.93
C LYS A 150 19.64 -20.15 3.84
#